data_a39f92f47bb926369af794d486d1630d
#
_entry.id   a39f92f47bb926369af794d486d1630d
#
_cell.length_a   1.000
_cell.length_b   1.000
_cell.length_c   1.000
_cell.angle_alpha   90.00
_cell.angle_beta   90.00
_cell.angle_gamma   90.00
#
_symmetry.space_group_name_H-M   'P 1'
#
loop_
_entity.id
_entity.type
_entity.pdbx_description
1 polymer ?
#
loop_
_entity_poly.entity_id
_entity_poly.type
_entity_poly.pdbx_seq_one_letter_code
_entity_poly.pdbx_strand_id
1 'polypeptide(L)'
;MSGWLKAYNDHPDASRIFWLAKKRRPKNAAAPKAPKPGYLNGFGLTSPNNYRPPIPLYTSGRASPRTTRRVAREVRRSIRRGWPTGALEVIENERNRRYLTKQEEAQLRGEIAHAYFIFGVDHKAIRQARHGIGIGRAGAHMAYWSGGLAAWRSGNIELAGSFFRTLADEEDVFGDLRVAAAFWAYRAEMGAGRPDEA
;
A
#
# COMPACT_ATOMS: atom_id res chain seq x y z
N MET A 1 26.65 1.12 16.06
CA MET A 1 25.71 -0.04 16.07
C MET A 1 25.57 -0.64 17.47
N SER A 2 26.64 -1.04 18.17
CA SER A 2 26.52 -1.63 19.53
C SER A 2 25.91 -0.68 20.56
N GLY A 3 26.22 0.62 20.52
CA GLY A 3 25.58 1.63 21.37
C GLY A 3 24.07 1.77 21.11
N TRP A 4 23.67 1.75 19.86
CA TRP A 4 22.26 1.79 19.48
C TRP A 4 21.49 0.56 19.99
N LEU A 5 22.08 -0.63 19.87
CA LEU A 5 21.47 -1.86 20.37
C LEU A 5 21.36 -1.93 21.92
N LYS A 6 22.15 -1.15 22.65
CA LYS A 6 21.99 -1.04 24.10
C LYS A 6 20.67 -0.37 24.49
N ALA A 7 20.27 0.65 23.72
CA ALA A 7 19.05 1.44 23.96
C ALA A 7 17.81 0.86 23.27
N TYR A 8 17.96 0.32 22.06
CA TYR A 8 16.86 -0.03 21.15
C TYR A 8 16.88 -1.50 20.69
N ASN A 9 17.26 -2.44 21.57
CA ASN A 9 17.31 -3.86 21.20
C ASN A 9 15.94 -4.52 21.03
N ASP A 10 14.86 -3.84 21.33
CA ASP A 10 13.46 -4.20 21.10
C ASP A 10 12.84 -3.54 19.86
N HIS A 11 13.63 -2.70 19.17
CA HIS A 11 13.18 -2.08 17.93
C HIS A 11 12.99 -3.12 16.81
N PRO A 12 12.02 -2.95 15.88
CA PRO A 12 11.81 -3.86 14.76
C PRO A 12 13.07 -4.18 13.94
N ASP A 13 13.95 -3.20 13.73
CA ASP A 13 15.21 -3.38 13.01
C ASP A 13 16.37 -3.95 13.87
N ALA A 14 16.13 -4.21 15.14
CA ALA A 14 17.20 -4.65 16.07
C ALA A 14 17.90 -5.92 15.60
N SER A 15 17.17 -6.88 15.05
CA SER A 15 17.72 -8.11 14.48
C SER A 15 18.68 -7.83 13.33
N ARG A 16 18.28 -6.96 12.40
CA ARG A 16 19.12 -6.57 11.26
C ARG A 16 20.39 -5.85 11.71
N ILE A 17 20.26 -4.91 12.62
CA ILE A 17 21.39 -4.13 13.16
C ILE A 17 22.32 -5.03 14.00
N PHE A 18 21.79 -6.00 14.75
CA PHE A 18 22.56 -6.97 15.50
C PHE A 18 23.46 -7.82 14.59
N TRP A 19 22.92 -8.37 13.51
CA TRP A 19 23.70 -9.14 12.56
C TRP A 19 24.78 -8.32 11.88
N LEU A 20 24.48 -7.07 11.50
CA LEU A 20 25.49 -6.15 10.96
C LEU A 20 26.57 -5.80 11.99
N ALA A 21 26.19 -5.55 13.24
CA ALA A 21 27.12 -5.28 14.33
C ALA A 21 28.01 -6.49 14.60
N LYS A 22 27.44 -7.70 14.63
CA LYS A 22 28.18 -8.94 14.81
C LYS A 22 29.18 -9.19 13.66
N LYS A 23 28.78 -8.98 12.41
CA LYS A 23 29.63 -9.15 11.23
C LYS A 23 30.81 -8.16 11.19
N ARG A 24 30.59 -6.93 11.66
CA ARG A 24 31.59 -5.85 11.63
C ARG A 24 32.32 -5.67 12.96
N ARG A 25 32.12 -6.58 13.92
CA ARG A 25 32.73 -6.49 15.26
C ARG A 25 34.25 -6.70 15.18
N PRO A 26 35.07 -5.79 15.73
CA PRO A 26 36.50 -6.03 15.94
C PRO A 26 36.72 -7.25 16.85
N LYS A 27 37.81 -8.00 16.65
CA LYS A 27 38.09 -9.23 17.40
C LYS A 27 38.04 -9.05 18.96
N ASN A 28 38.47 -7.90 19.43
CA ASN A 28 38.57 -7.60 20.87
C ASN A 28 37.39 -6.77 21.43
N ALA A 29 36.34 -6.51 20.61
CA ALA A 29 35.20 -5.77 21.11
C ALA A 29 34.17 -6.66 21.78
N ALA A 30 33.45 -6.13 22.79
CA ALA A 30 32.35 -6.84 23.42
C ALA A 30 31.22 -7.20 22.40
N ALA A 31 30.54 -8.30 22.66
CA ALA A 31 29.41 -8.71 21.81
C ALA A 31 28.29 -7.65 21.86
N PRO A 32 27.64 -7.34 20.75
CA PRO A 32 26.50 -6.45 20.75
C PRO A 32 25.33 -7.10 21.52
N LYS A 33 24.51 -6.26 22.17
CA LYS A 33 23.31 -6.72 22.89
C LYS A 33 22.36 -7.41 21.91
N ALA A 34 21.89 -8.61 22.27
CA ALA A 34 20.97 -9.37 21.41
C ALA A 34 19.60 -8.67 21.31
N PRO A 35 18.93 -8.77 20.16
CA PRO A 35 17.57 -8.29 20.03
C PRO A 35 16.63 -9.09 20.94
N LYS A 36 15.60 -8.43 21.43
CA LYS A 36 14.51 -9.05 22.18
C LYS A 36 13.18 -8.66 21.52
N PRO A 37 12.10 -9.44 21.72
CA PRO A 37 10.77 -9.04 21.28
C PRO A 37 10.42 -7.67 21.86
N GLY A 38 9.87 -6.79 21.03
CA GLY A 38 9.31 -5.52 21.49
C GLY A 38 8.01 -5.72 22.27
N TYR A 39 7.40 -4.61 22.68
CA TYR A 39 6.18 -4.56 23.48
C TYR A 39 5.04 -5.44 22.94
N LEU A 40 4.94 -5.56 21.63
CA LEU A 40 3.93 -6.39 20.95
C LEU A 40 4.41 -7.81 20.59
N ASN A 41 5.47 -8.31 21.22
CA ASN A 41 6.06 -9.63 20.95
C ASN A 41 6.36 -9.88 19.46
N GLY A 42 6.74 -8.85 18.72
CA GLY A 42 6.99 -8.94 17.29
C GLY A 42 5.74 -8.83 16.40
N PHE A 43 4.56 -8.64 16.99
CA PHE A 43 3.33 -8.35 16.22
C PHE A 43 3.26 -6.90 15.71
N GLY A 44 4.34 -6.13 15.79
CA GLY A 44 4.48 -4.88 15.04
C GLY A 44 4.57 -5.12 13.54
N LEU A 45 4.46 -4.05 12.77
CA LEU A 45 4.41 -3.99 11.30
C LEU A 45 5.51 -4.74 10.52
N THR A 46 6.49 -5.31 11.19
CA THR A 46 7.69 -5.92 10.59
C THR A 46 7.91 -7.37 10.98
N SER A 47 6.88 -8.09 11.44
CA SER A 47 7.04 -9.53 11.60
C SER A 47 7.33 -10.15 10.22
N PRO A 48 8.42 -10.92 10.07
CA PRO A 48 8.69 -11.67 8.83
C PRO A 48 7.55 -12.63 8.46
N ASN A 49 6.73 -13.01 9.45
CA ASN A 49 5.55 -13.85 9.26
C ASN A 49 4.30 -13.07 8.82
N ASN A 50 4.33 -11.73 8.79
CA ASN A 50 3.28 -10.89 8.23
C ASN A 50 3.46 -10.71 6.71
N TYR A 51 4.05 -11.68 6.02
CA TYR A 51 3.96 -11.75 4.58
C TYR A 51 2.47 -11.84 4.21
N ARG A 52 1.86 -10.71 3.92
CA ARG A 52 0.60 -10.70 3.19
C ARG A 52 0.92 -11.18 1.78
N PRO A 53 0.32 -12.31 1.33
CA PRO A 53 0.49 -12.70 -0.06
C PRO A 53 0.09 -11.52 -0.95
N PRO A 54 0.69 -11.38 -2.15
CA PRO A 54 0.29 -10.36 -3.11
C PRO A 54 -1.23 -10.39 -3.23
N ILE A 55 -1.88 -9.23 -3.12
CA ILE A 55 -3.33 -9.12 -3.32
C ILE A 55 -3.63 -9.83 -4.65
N PRO A 56 -4.44 -10.89 -4.64
CA PRO A 56 -4.77 -11.59 -5.87
C PRO A 56 -5.43 -10.59 -6.82
N LEU A 57 -5.25 -10.77 -8.13
CA LEU A 57 -6.02 -9.99 -9.08
C LEU A 57 -7.50 -10.27 -8.84
N TYR A 58 -8.30 -9.21 -8.83
CA TYR A 58 -9.73 -9.32 -8.78
C TYR A 58 -10.20 -10.18 -9.97
N THR A 59 -10.80 -11.30 -9.66
CA THR A 59 -11.37 -12.19 -10.66
C THR A 59 -12.79 -12.47 -10.23
N SER A 60 -13.76 -12.17 -11.03
CA SER A 60 -15.18 -12.49 -10.80
C SER A 60 -15.43 -14.00 -10.77
N GLY A 61 -14.78 -14.71 -9.85
CA GLY A 61 -14.90 -16.16 -9.66
C GLY A 61 -14.12 -17.05 -10.65
N ARG A 62 -13.39 -16.49 -11.60
CA ARG A 62 -12.51 -17.22 -12.53
C ARG A 62 -11.04 -16.89 -12.30
N ALA A 63 -10.18 -17.90 -12.36
CA ALA A 63 -8.74 -17.68 -12.32
C ALA A 63 -8.29 -16.83 -13.53
N SER A 64 -7.56 -15.74 -13.27
CA SER A 64 -7.02 -14.89 -14.35
C SER A 64 -6.18 -15.69 -15.34
N PRO A 65 -6.33 -15.47 -16.65
CA PRO A 65 -5.51 -16.09 -17.67
C PRO A 65 -4.00 -15.93 -17.40
N ARG A 66 -3.20 -16.85 -17.90
CA ARG A 66 -1.73 -16.81 -17.73
C ARG A 66 -1.12 -15.50 -18.22
N THR A 67 -1.67 -14.93 -19.30
CA THR A 67 -1.27 -13.64 -19.87
C THR A 67 -1.54 -12.48 -18.93
N THR A 68 -2.73 -12.40 -18.34
CA THR A 68 -3.09 -11.39 -17.33
C THR A 68 -2.16 -11.44 -16.12
N ARG A 69 -1.89 -12.65 -15.60
CA ARG A 69 -0.95 -12.83 -14.49
C ARG A 69 0.48 -12.40 -14.84
N ARG A 70 0.89 -12.53 -16.10
CA ARG A 70 2.18 -12.01 -16.57
C ARG A 70 2.21 -10.49 -16.53
N VAL A 71 1.19 -9.83 -17.07
CA VAL A 71 1.07 -8.36 -17.06
C VAL A 71 1.10 -7.83 -15.63
N ALA A 72 0.28 -8.39 -14.74
CA ALA A 72 0.24 -7.98 -13.34
C ALA A 72 1.60 -8.16 -12.63
N ARG A 73 2.32 -9.25 -12.90
CA ARG A 73 3.67 -9.45 -12.35
C ARG A 73 4.67 -8.40 -12.84
N GLU A 74 4.55 -7.99 -14.09
CA GLU A 74 5.42 -6.97 -14.69
C GLU A 74 5.15 -5.60 -14.06
N VAL A 75 3.88 -5.20 -13.93
CA VAL A 75 3.45 -3.99 -13.20
C VAL A 75 4.03 -3.99 -11.77
N ARG A 76 3.78 -5.04 -11.00
CA ARG A 76 4.25 -5.16 -9.62
C ARG A 76 5.77 -5.21 -9.51
N ARG A 77 6.46 -5.75 -10.51
CA ARG A 77 7.93 -5.72 -10.58
C ARG A 77 8.44 -4.28 -10.74
N SER A 78 7.84 -3.49 -11.63
CA SER A 78 8.19 -2.08 -11.83
C SER A 78 7.94 -1.26 -10.57
N ILE A 79 6.81 -1.47 -9.89
CA ILE A 79 6.51 -0.83 -8.60
C ILE A 79 7.58 -1.17 -7.55
N ARG A 80 7.94 -2.44 -7.38
CA ARG A 80 8.97 -2.86 -6.41
C ARG A 80 10.36 -2.30 -6.71
N ARG A 81 10.64 -1.95 -7.96
CA ARG A 81 11.88 -1.27 -8.36
C ARG A 81 11.83 0.25 -8.16
N GLY A 82 10.74 0.78 -7.61
CA GLY A 82 10.56 2.21 -7.42
C GLY A 82 10.19 2.97 -8.69
N TRP A 83 9.67 2.29 -9.71
CA TRP A 83 9.34 2.90 -10.99
C TRP A 83 7.84 2.79 -11.36
N PRO A 84 6.97 3.56 -10.67
CA PRO A 84 5.53 3.54 -10.94
C PRO A 84 5.16 4.02 -12.35
N THR A 85 5.95 4.91 -12.95
CA THR A 85 5.73 5.34 -14.33
C THR A 85 5.93 4.17 -15.32
N GLY A 86 6.97 3.36 -15.14
CA GLY A 86 7.15 2.16 -15.95
C GLY A 86 6.05 1.11 -15.72
N ALA A 87 5.51 1.04 -14.51
CA ALA A 87 4.33 0.21 -14.25
C ALA A 87 3.10 0.69 -15.04
N LEU A 88 2.93 2.01 -15.15
CA LEU A 88 1.86 2.63 -15.94
C LEU A 88 2.04 2.33 -17.44
N GLU A 89 3.24 2.45 -17.98
CA GLU A 89 3.56 2.12 -19.37
C GLU A 89 3.20 0.66 -19.71
N VAL A 90 3.38 -0.27 -18.77
CA VAL A 90 3.01 -1.69 -18.97
C VAL A 90 1.51 -1.85 -19.21
N ILE A 91 0.64 -1.16 -18.44
CA ILE A 91 -0.82 -1.29 -18.58
C ILE A 91 -1.39 -0.42 -19.70
N GLU A 92 -0.72 0.65 -20.10
CA GLU A 92 -1.12 1.51 -21.22
C GLU A 92 -0.70 0.94 -22.57
N ASN A 93 0.20 -0.04 -22.59
CA ASN A 93 0.54 -0.77 -23.79
C ASN A 93 -0.69 -1.56 -24.28
N GLU A 94 -1.16 -1.28 -25.50
CA GLU A 94 -2.37 -1.87 -26.07
C GLU A 94 -2.33 -3.40 -26.12
N ARG A 95 -1.14 -3.99 -26.37
CA ARG A 95 -0.97 -5.46 -26.36
C ARG A 95 -1.23 -6.07 -24.98
N ASN A 96 -0.89 -5.37 -23.91
CA ASN A 96 -1.11 -5.84 -22.55
C ASN A 96 -2.54 -5.54 -22.11
N ARG A 97 -3.04 -4.34 -22.39
CA ARG A 97 -4.36 -3.85 -21.97
C ARG A 97 -5.50 -4.76 -22.42
N ARG A 98 -5.47 -5.27 -23.65
CA ARG A 98 -6.50 -6.19 -24.17
C ARG A 98 -6.66 -7.50 -23.40
N TYR A 99 -5.69 -7.87 -22.54
CA TYR A 99 -5.76 -9.06 -21.71
C TYR A 99 -6.30 -8.78 -20.30
N LEU A 100 -6.56 -7.53 -19.98
CA LEU A 100 -7.09 -7.10 -18.69
C LEU A 100 -8.61 -6.92 -18.78
N THR A 101 -9.32 -7.44 -17.82
CA THR A 101 -10.70 -7.03 -17.57
C THR A 101 -10.71 -5.62 -16.99
N LYS A 102 -11.88 -4.95 -17.01
CA LYS A 102 -12.03 -3.63 -16.38
C LYS A 102 -11.64 -3.64 -14.90
N GLN A 103 -12.04 -4.69 -14.18
CA GLN A 103 -11.72 -4.84 -12.75
C GLN A 103 -10.23 -5.05 -12.50
N GLU A 104 -9.57 -5.87 -13.32
CA GLU A 104 -8.14 -6.12 -13.22
C GLU A 104 -7.32 -4.85 -13.55
N GLU A 105 -7.74 -4.09 -14.59
CA GLU A 105 -7.12 -2.80 -14.89
C GLU A 105 -7.33 -1.80 -13.75
N ALA A 106 -8.55 -1.69 -13.19
CA ALA A 106 -8.86 -0.84 -12.07
C ALA A 106 -7.99 -1.16 -10.84
N GLN A 107 -7.83 -2.44 -10.52
CA GLN A 107 -6.97 -2.89 -9.44
C GLN A 107 -5.50 -2.49 -9.66
N LEU A 108 -4.96 -2.77 -10.84
CA LEU A 108 -3.57 -2.44 -11.17
C LEU A 108 -3.32 -0.92 -11.16
N ARG A 109 -4.28 -0.11 -11.61
CA ARG A 109 -4.22 1.35 -11.49
C ARG A 109 -4.23 1.81 -10.04
N GLY A 110 -4.99 1.15 -9.17
CA GLY A 110 -4.97 1.37 -7.73
C GLY A 110 -3.59 1.07 -7.11
N GLU A 111 -2.95 -0.03 -7.48
CA GLU A 111 -1.60 -0.38 -7.05
C GLU A 111 -0.55 0.66 -7.52
N ILE A 112 -0.70 1.18 -8.75
CA ILE A 112 0.14 2.25 -9.28
C ILE A 112 -0.13 3.59 -8.56
N ALA A 113 -1.40 3.91 -8.27
CA ALA A 113 -1.76 5.07 -7.48
C ALA A 113 -1.12 5.01 -6.09
N HIS A 114 -1.15 3.84 -5.44
CA HIS A 114 -0.48 3.63 -4.17
C HIS A 114 1.03 3.86 -4.26
N ALA A 115 1.67 3.35 -5.30
CA ALA A 115 3.10 3.58 -5.51
C ALA A 115 3.41 5.07 -5.68
N TYR A 116 2.66 5.82 -6.47
CA TYR A 116 2.83 7.27 -6.59
C TYR A 116 2.61 7.99 -5.26
N PHE A 117 1.61 7.57 -4.47
CA PHE A 117 1.38 8.12 -3.13
C PHE A 117 2.59 7.90 -2.21
N ILE A 118 3.16 6.68 -2.17
CA ILE A 118 4.35 6.37 -1.37
C ILE A 118 5.55 7.24 -1.77
N PHE A 119 5.71 7.54 -3.05
CA PHE A 119 6.76 8.42 -3.55
C PHE A 119 6.43 9.93 -3.44
N GLY A 120 5.33 10.31 -2.82
CA GLY A 120 4.98 11.72 -2.63
C GLY A 120 4.47 12.44 -3.90
N VAL A 121 4.08 11.70 -4.93
CA VAL A 121 3.61 12.25 -6.21
C VAL A 121 2.09 12.24 -6.26
N ASP A 122 1.45 12.99 -5.33
CA ASP A 122 0.02 12.95 -5.05
C ASP A 122 -0.87 13.23 -6.26
N HIS A 123 -0.51 14.22 -7.09
CA HIS A 123 -1.29 14.54 -8.28
C HIS A 123 -1.37 13.36 -9.27
N LYS A 124 -0.31 12.54 -9.39
CA LYS A 124 -0.33 11.32 -10.21
C LYS A 124 -1.10 10.21 -9.51
N ALA A 125 -0.98 10.08 -8.19
CA ALA A 125 -1.75 9.12 -7.42
C ALA A 125 -3.25 9.36 -7.59
N ILE A 126 -3.73 10.58 -7.40
CA ILE A 126 -5.13 10.98 -7.57
C ILE A 126 -5.60 10.72 -9.02
N ARG A 127 -4.78 11.06 -10.01
CA ARG A 127 -5.13 10.83 -11.43
C ARG A 127 -5.31 9.35 -11.74
N GLN A 128 -4.40 8.48 -11.28
CA GLN A 128 -4.51 7.04 -11.50
C GLN A 128 -5.67 6.43 -10.69
N ALA A 129 -5.91 6.90 -9.47
CA ALA A 129 -7.06 6.51 -8.68
C ALA A 129 -8.38 6.82 -9.40
N ARG A 130 -8.59 8.05 -9.84
CA ARG A 130 -9.78 8.45 -10.61
C ARG A 130 -9.97 7.62 -11.89
N HIS A 131 -8.88 7.38 -12.60
CA HIS A 131 -8.93 6.57 -13.83
C HIS A 131 -9.35 5.12 -13.50
N GLY A 132 -8.74 4.48 -12.50
CA GLY A 132 -9.10 3.12 -12.09
C GLY A 132 -10.57 3.02 -11.66
N ILE A 133 -11.05 3.95 -10.85
CA ILE A 133 -12.45 4.04 -10.39
C ILE A 133 -13.41 4.20 -11.59
N GLY A 134 -13.08 5.04 -12.54
CA GLY A 134 -13.90 5.26 -13.74
C GLY A 134 -13.98 4.05 -14.68
N ILE A 135 -12.98 3.17 -14.66
CA ILE A 135 -12.98 1.93 -15.46
C ILE A 135 -13.85 0.84 -14.83
N GLY A 136 -13.75 0.66 -13.51
CA GLY A 136 -14.50 -0.38 -12.81
C GLY A 136 -14.42 -0.27 -11.30
N ARG A 137 -15.57 -0.03 -10.65
CA ARG A 137 -15.66 0.10 -9.19
C ARG A 137 -15.20 -1.18 -8.48
N ALA A 138 -15.70 -2.33 -8.89
CA ALA A 138 -15.21 -3.61 -8.42
C ALA A 138 -13.72 -3.75 -8.76
N GLY A 139 -12.87 -3.98 -7.78
CA GLY A 139 -11.41 -3.99 -7.93
C GLY A 139 -10.72 -2.63 -7.70
N ALA A 140 -11.46 -1.52 -7.58
CA ALA A 140 -10.89 -0.19 -7.37
C ALA A 140 -10.59 0.15 -5.89
N HIS A 141 -10.70 -0.80 -4.96
CA HIS A 141 -10.53 -0.55 -3.52
C HIS A 141 -9.22 0.17 -3.19
N MET A 142 -8.11 -0.30 -3.77
CA MET A 142 -6.81 0.35 -3.59
C MET A 142 -6.74 1.73 -4.25
N ALA A 143 -7.51 1.97 -5.31
CA ALA A 143 -7.61 3.28 -5.94
C ALA A 143 -8.34 4.27 -5.03
N TYR A 144 -9.47 3.89 -4.46
CA TYR A 144 -10.16 4.71 -3.47
C TYR A 144 -9.27 5.03 -2.26
N TRP A 145 -8.62 4.01 -1.70
CA TRP A 145 -7.72 4.17 -0.56
C TRP A 145 -6.58 5.13 -0.84
N SER A 146 -5.81 4.84 -1.89
CA SER A 146 -4.61 5.60 -2.22
C SER A 146 -4.93 7.00 -2.75
N GLY A 147 -6.02 7.12 -3.51
CA GLY A 147 -6.55 8.41 -3.96
C GLY A 147 -7.02 9.27 -2.80
N GLY A 148 -7.71 8.67 -1.82
CA GLY A 148 -8.15 9.34 -0.60
C GLY A 148 -6.98 9.87 0.22
N LEU A 149 -5.97 9.04 0.48
CA LEU A 149 -4.77 9.46 1.21
C LEU A 149 -3.98 10.56 0.48
N ALA A 150 -3.86 10.45 -0.85
CA ALA A 150 -3.17 11.46 -1.66
C ALA A 150 -3.96 12.79 -1.70
N ALA A 151 -5.28 12.73 -1.80
CA ALA A 151 -6.15 13.90 -1.74
C ALA A 151 -6.08 14.58 -0.37
N TRP A 152 -6.12 13.80 0.71
CA TRP A 152 -5.94 14.32 2.07
C TRP A 152 -4.61 15.04 2.23
N ARG A 153 -3.51 14.40 1.87
CA ARG A 153 -2.17 14.99 1.98
C ARG A 153 -1.99 16.25 1.13
N SER A 154 -2.72 16.34 0.02
CA SER A 154 -2.73 17.53 -0.86
C SER A 154 -3.69 18.64 -0.37
N GLY A 155 -4.38 18.47 0.76
CA GLY A 155 -5.33 19.43 1.28
C GLY A 155 -6.72 19.39 0.60
N ASN A 156 -6.97 18.46 -0.32
CA ASN A 156 -8.29 18.31 -0.97
C ASN A 156 -9.18 17.40 -0.12
N ILE A 157 -9.68 17.95 1.00
CA ILE A 157 -10.42 17.22 2.01
C ILE A 157 -11.74 16.67 1.47
N GLU A 158 -12.46 17.44 0.64
CA GLU A 158 -13.72 17.01 0.02
C GLU A 158 -13.53 15.75 -0.84
N LEU A 159 -12.53 15.76 -1.69
CA LEU A 159 -12.22 14.61 -2.52
C LEU A 159 -11.79 13.40 -1.68
N ALA A 160 -11.00 13.64 -0.64
CA ALA A 160 -10.57 12.59 0.27
C ALA A 160 -11.78 11.94 0.96
N GLY A 161 -12.69 12.74 1.51
CA GLY A 161 -13.93 12.27 2.13
C GLY A 161 -14.79 11.45 1.17
N SER A 162 -14.96 11.94 -0.06
CA SER A 162 -15.70 11.22 -1.11
C SER A 162 -15.11 9.83 -1.38
N PHE A 163 -13.79 9.72 -1.52
CA PHE A 163 -13.14 8.43 -1.75
C PHE A 163 -13.26 7.48 -0.56
N PHE A 164 -13.06 7.97 0.65
CA PHE A 164 -13.12 7.14 1.84
C PHE A 164 -14.54 6.67 2.17
N ARG A 165 -15.56 7.53 2.03
CA ARG A 165 -16.98 7.14 2.20
C ARG A 165 -17.33 6.01 1.22
N THR A 166 -17.04 6.22 -0.07
CA THR A 166 -17.33 5.17 -1.06
C THR A 166 -16.67 3.85 -0.70
N LEU A 167 -15.41 3.88 -0.23
CA LEU A 167 -14.70 2.67 0.16
C LEU A 167 -15.27 2.02 1.43
N ALA A 168 -15.76 2.81 2.38
CA ALA A 168 -16.39 2.32 3.61
C ALA A 168 -17.73 1.64 3.34
N ASP A 169 -18.45 2.09 2.31
CA ASP A 169 -19.76 1.56 1.92
C ASP A 169 -19.68 0.29 1.06
N GLU A 170 -18.50 -0.06 0.52
CA GLU A 170 -18.34 -1.27 -0.31
C GLU A 170 -18.36 -2.54 0.56
N GLU A 171 -19.27 -3.48 0.25
CA GLU A 171 -19.48 -4.68 1.06
C GLU A 171 -18.37 -5.73 0.90
N ASP A 172 -17.73 -5.80 -0.27
CA ASP A 172 -16.69 -6.79 -0.61
C ASP A 172 -15.27 -6.36 -0.21
N VAL A 173 -15.15 -5.27 0.55
CA VAL A 173 -13.88 -4.79 1.12
C VAL A 173 -13.57 -5.51 2.42
N PHE A 174 -12.32 -5.91 2.61
CA PHE A 174 -11.85 -6.49 3.87
C PHE A 174 -12.17 -5.58 5.06
N GLY A 175 -12.64 -6.17 6.16
CA GLY A 175 -13.17 -5.45 7.32
C GLY A 175 -12.20 -4.43 7.91
N ASP A 176 -10.90 -4.73 7.98
CA ASP A 176 -9.86 -3.80 8.45
C ASP A 176 -9.73 -2.56 7.54
N LEU A 177 -9.83 -2.74 6.24
CA LEU A 177 -9.79 -1.62 5.28
C LEU A 177 -11.06 -0.78 5.33
N ARG A 178 -12.23 -1.41 5.52
CA ARG A 178 -13.51 -0.69 5.71
C ARG A 178 -13.48 0.19 6.95
N VAL A 179 -13.04 -0.37 8.07
CA VAL A 179 -12.90 0.39 9.33
C VAL A 179 -11.93 1.57 9.17
N ALA A 180 -10.79 1.34 8.51
CA ALA A 180 -9.84 2.40 8.22
C ALA A 180 -10.44 3.48 7.30
N ALA A 181 -11.20 3.08 6.29
CA ALA A 181 -11.87 4.01 5.37
C ALA A 181 -12.93 4.84 6.11
N ALA A 182 -13.76 4.21 6.94
CA ALA A 182 -14.76 4.90 7.77
C ALA A 182 -14.11 5.94 8.71
N PHE A 183 -13.00 5.56 9.37
CA PHE A 183 -12.23 6.49 10.21
C PHE A 183 -11.71 7.71 9.42
N TRP A 184 -11.18 7.49 8.21
CA TRP A 184 -10.70 8.59 7.40
C TRP A 184 -11.83 9.43 6.78
N ALA A 185 -12.99 8.82 6.48
CA ALA A 185 -14.20 9.54 6.10
C ALA A 185 -14.64 10.47 7.21
N TYR A 186 -14.78 9.96 8.45
CA TYR A 186 -15.07 10.77 9.63
C TYR A 186 -14.10 11.96 9.77
N ARG A 187 -12.79 11.71 9.67
CA ARG A 187 -11.79 12.78 9.73
C ARG A 187 -11.94 13.82 8.64
N ALA A 188 -12.35 13.39 7.44
CA ALA A 188 -12.57 14.32 6.33
C ALA A 188 -13.78 15.22 6.58
N GLU A 189 -14.88 14.67 7.11
CA GLU A 189 -16.06 15.49 7.48
C GLU A 189 -15.72 16.47 8.60
N MET A 190 -15.01 16.04 9.62
CA MET A 190 -14.53 16.94 10.67
C MET A 190 -13.63 18.05 10.12
N GLY A 191 -12.70 17.69 9.22
CA GLY A 191 -11.79 18.64 8.56
C GLY A 191 -12.48 19.61 7.61
N ALA A 192 -13.62 19.22 7.06
CA ALA A 192 -14.47 20.05 6.21
C ALA A 192 -15.47 20.94 7.01
N GLY A 193 -15.47 20.85 8.34
CA GLY A 193 -16.38 21.59 9.21
C GLY A 193 -17.81 21.05 9.24
N ARG A 194 -18.00 19.78 8.94
CA ARG A 194 -19.30 19.09 8.94
C ARG A 194 -19.35 17.97 10.00
N PRO A 195 -19.29 18.30 11.30
CA PRO A 195 -19.30 17.30 12.36
C PRO A 195 -20.58 16.45 12.40
N ASP A 196 -21.69 16.98 11.93
CA ASP A 196 -22.99 16.29 11.91
C ASP A 196 -23.07 15.20 10.81
N GLU A 197 -22.15 15.23 9.84
CA GLU A 197 -22.03 14.23 8.76
C GLU A 197 -20.93 13.20 9.04
N ALA A 198 -20.24 13.32 10.17
CA ALA A 198 -19.04 12.57 10.53
C ALA A 198 -19.32 11.22 11.27
#